data_5c0b77db1fb70a6c37073e5c7824eb1f
#
_entry.id   5c0b77db1fb70a6c37073e5c7824eb1f
#
_cell.length_a   1.000
_cell.length_b   1.000
_cell.length_c   1.000
_cell.angle_alpha   90.00
_cell.angle_beta   90.00
_cell.angle_gamma   90.00
#
_symmetry.space_group_name_H-M   'P 1'
#
loop_
_entity.id
_entity.type
_entity.pdbx_description
1 polymer ?
#
loop_
_entity_poly.entity_id
_entity_poly.type
_entity_poly.pdbx_seq_one_letter_code
_entity_poly.pdbx_strand_id
1 'polypeptide(L)'
;QHICRHPHELTEAIRAGTYRPSPVLRTEIPKEEPGKFRELGIPTVQDRLVQQAIAQVLSFYYDPTFSTRSHGFRPNEKAHNAIYDVLDAADKGYRWVVDMDLEKFFDTINHAKMVQILSERIKDGRVISLIHKFLRADVQLKNGHVEKRDKGAPQGGPLSPILANILLDKLDKEIEARGLRHSRYADDMVIFCKTKRAAERVCASITEFIEKKLLLKVNRDKTK
;
A
#
# COMPACT_ATOMS: atom_id res chain seq x y z
N GLN A 1 -23.57 18.27 4.89
CA GLN A 1 -25.00 18.49 5.26
C GLN A 1 -25.89 17.27 4.97
N HIS A 2 -25.76 16.56 3.82
CA HIS A 2 -26.59 15.40 3.48
C HIS A 2 -26.44 14.25 4.50
N ILE A 3 -25.20 13.86 4.83
CA ILE A 3 -24.92 12.77 5.81
C ILE A 3 -25.51 13.09 7.20
N CYS A 4 -25.49 14.37 7.61
CA CYS A 4 -26.06 14.76 8.90
C CYS A 4 -27.60 14.69 8.93
N ARG A 5 -28.24 14.86 7.75
CA ARG A 5 -29.69 14.77 7.62
C ARG A 5 -30.19 13.34 7.43
N HIS A 6 -29.36 12.46 6.86
CA HIS A 6 -29.70 11.07 6.53
C HIS A 6 -28.64 10.08 7.04
N PRO A 7 -28.36 10.05 8.35
CA PRO A 7 -27.25 9.25 8.90
C PRO A 7 -27.46 7.73 8.73
N HIS A 8 -28.70 7.29 8.61
CA HIS A 8 -29.03 5.87 8.51
C HIS A 8 -28.90 5.33 7.09
N GLU A 9 -29.14 6.12 6.03
CA GLU A 9 -29.10 5.67 4.63
C GLU A 9 -27.74 5.05 4.27
N LEU A 10 -26.65 5.70 4.66
CA LEU A 10 -25.30 5.21 4.40
C LEU A 10 -25.01 3.88 5.10
N THR A 11 -25.39 3.79 6.38
CA THR A 11 -25.15 2.59 7.18
C THR A 11 -26.02 1.42 6.71
N GLU A 12 -27.25 1.66 6.30
CA GLU A 12 -28.15 0.67 5.72
C GLU A 12 -27.63 0.17 4.36
N ALA A 13 -27.18 1.06 3.48
CA ALA A 13 -26.60 0.67 2.20
C ALA A 13 -25.34 -0.19 2.38
N ILE A 14 -24.49 0.12 3.37
CA ILE A 14 -23.31 -0.68 3.69
C ILE A 14 -23.73 -2.05 4.25
N ARG A 15 -24.66 -2.10 5.20
CA ARG A 15 -25.17 -3.35 5.80
C ARG A 15 -25.83 -4.26 4.78
N ALA A 16 -26.62 -3.68 3.87
CA ALA A 16 -27.28 -4.40 2.79
C ALA A 16 -26.31 -4.80 1.66
N GLY A 17 -25.05 -4.33 1.67
CA GLY A 17 -24.09 -4.59 0.61
C GLY A 17 -24.39 -3.87 -0.71
N THR A 18 -25.32 -2.93 -0.71
CA THR A 18 -25.74 -2.14 -1.90
C THR A 18 -24.87 -0.91 -2.14
N TYR A 19 -24.08 -0.50 -1.14
CA TYR A 19 -23.17 0.64 -1.28
C TYR A 19 -22.21 0.45 -2.46
N ARG A 20 -22.10 1.49 -3.29
CA ARG A 20 -21.17 1.55 -4.44
C ARG A 20 -20.35 2.84 -4.34
N PRO A 21 -19.01 2.73 -4.31
CA PRO A 21 -18.15 3.90 -4.39
C PRO A 21 -18.38 4.68 -5.68
N SER A 22 -18.30 6.01 -5.59
CA SER A 22 -18.28 6.89 -6.74
C SER A 22 -16.93 6.83 -7.46
N PRO A 23 -16.85 7.21 -8.76
CA PRO A 23 -15.58 7.39 -9.42
C PRO A 23 -14.68 8.39 -8.66
N VAL A 24 -13.38 8.10 -8.59
CA VAL A 24 -12.41 9.03 -8.01
C VAL A 24 -12.01 10.07 -9.06
N LEU A 25 -11.91 11.34 -8.66
CA LEU A 25 -11.46 12.40 -9.54
C LEU A 25 -9.94 12.36 -9.72
N ARG A 26 -9.46 12.16 -10.96
CA ARG A 26 -8.03 12.22 -11.29
C ARG A 26 -7.53 13.65 -11.21
N THR A 27 -6.49 13.85 -10.42
CA THR A 27 -5.75 15.11 -10.30
C THR A 27 -4.26 14.84 -10.39
N GLU A 28 -3.54 15.65 -11.14
CA GLU A 28 -2.10 15.57 -11.30
C GLU A 28 -1.41 16.57 -10.38
N ILE A 29 -0.39 16.09 -9.64
CA ILE A 29 0.49 16.92 -8.82
C ILE A 29 1.90 16.81 -9.40
N PRO A 30 2.62 17.92 -9.64
CA PRO A 30 3.99 17.87 -10.12
C PRO A 30 4.90 17.17 -9.12
N LYS A 31 5.84 16.36 -9.62
CA LYS A 31 6.94 15.79 -8.84
C LYS A 31 8.10 16.79 -8.79
N GLU A 32 9.09 16.49 -7.94
CA GLU A 32 10.35 17.28 -7.87
C GLU A 32 11.11 17.29 -9.21
N GLU A 33 11.02 16.22 -9.98
CA GLU A 33 11.60 16.13 -11.32
C GLU A 33 10.73 16.91 -12.33
N PRO A 34 11.31 17.89 -13.06
CA PRO A 34 10.58 18.67 -14.06
C PRO A 34 9.90 17.81 -15.12
N GLY A 35 8.62 18.11 -15.40
CA GLY A 35 7.84 17.39 -16.40
C GLY A 35 7.24 16.06 -15.94
N LYS A 36 7.52 15.59 -14.72
CA LYS A 36 6.89 14.40 -14.14
C LYS A 36 5.74 14.77 -13.20
N PHE A 37 4.65 14.01 -13.28
CA PHE A 37 3.46 14.20 -12.47
C PHE A 37 3.15 12.92 -11.68
N ARG A 38 2.52 13.11 -10.51
CA ARG A 38 1.90 12.05 -9.73
C ARG A 38 0.39 12.15 -9.91
N GLU A 39 -0.22 11.08 -10.35
CA GLU A 39 -1.67 11.00 -10.47
C GLU A 39 -2.30 10.67 -9.12
N LEU A 40 -3.19 11.53 -8.64
CA LEU A 40 -4.00 11.28 -7.46
C LEU A 40 -5.43 10.97 -7.88
N GLY A 41 -6.07 10.04 -7.17
CA GLY A 41 -7.50 9.77 -7.27
C GLY A 41 -8.22 10.31 -6.04
N ILE A 42 -8.91 11.42 -6.15
CA ILE A 42 -9.61 12.06 -5.03
C ILE A 42 -11.00 11.46 -4.90
N PRO A 43 -11.31 10.70 -3.84
CA PRO A 43 -12.64 10.17 -3.60
C PRO A 43 -13.60 11.26 -3.13
N THR A 44 -14.92 11.03 -3.28
CA THR A 44 -15.94 11.92 -2.72
C THR A 44 -15.83 12.00 -1.20
N VAL A 45 -16.44 13.01 -0.59
CA VAL A 45 -16.47 13.18 0.87
C VAL A 45 -17.09 11.96 1.55
N GLN A 46 -18.18 11.44 0.98
CA GLN A 46 -18.86 10.25 1.49
C GLN A 46 -17.97 9.01 1.43
N ASP A 47 -17.32 8.78 0.28
CA ASP A 47 -16.39 7.67 0.11
C ASP A 47 -15.19 7.78 1.06
N ARG A 48 -14.64 8.97 1.27
CA ARG A 48 -13.56 9.19 2.25
C ARG A 48 -13.99 8.85 3.67
N LEU A 49 -15.21 9.18 4.06
CA LEU A 49 -15.75 8.82 5.38
C LEU A 49 -15.80 7.29 5.56
N VAL A 50 -16.33 6.57 4.56
CA VAL A 50 -16.41 5.10 4.61
C VAL A 50 -15.02 4.49 4.58
N GLN A 51 -14.14 4.96 3.70
CA GLN A 51 -12.74 4.50 3.64
C GLN A 51 -12.01 4.74 4.96
N GLN A 52 -12.21 5.89 5.61
CA GLN A 52 -11.58 6.21 6.88
C GLN A 52 -12.05 5.27 7.99
N ALA A 53 -13.35 4.98 8.05
CA ALA A 53 -13.90 4.03 9.02
C ALA A 53 -13.29 2.63 8.83
N ILE A 54 -13.21 2.15 7.59
CA ILE A 54 -12.57 0.86 7.27
C ILE A 54 -11.08 0.90 7.65
N ALA A 55 -10.37 1.96 7.27
CA ALA A 55 -8.93 2.10 7.54
C ALA A 55 -8.62 2.08 9.04
N GLN A 56 -9.44 2.73 9.88
CA GLN A 56 -9.27 2.70 11.34
C GLN A 56 -9.41 1.29 11.91
N VAL A 57 -10.43 0.56 11.49
CA VAL A 57 -10.64 -0.83 11.93
C VAL A 57 -9.51 -1.75 11.44
N LEU A 58 -9.10 -1.63 10.17
CA LEU A 58 -7.99 -2.41 9.64
C LEU A 58 -6.68 -2.07 10.34
N SER A 59 -6.40 -0.80 10.61
CA SER A 59 -5.20 -0.38 11.33
C SER A 59 -5.17 -0.98 12.73
N PHE A 60 -6.25 -0.89 13.48
CA PHE A 60 -6.33 -1.52 14.81
C PHE A 60 -6.08 -3.03 14.78
N TYR A 61 -6.59 -3.70 13.74
CA TYR A 61 -6.50 -5.16 13.62
C TYR A 61 -5.15 -5.67 13.06
N TYR A 62 -4.54 -4.92 12.13
CA TYR A 62 -3.33 -5.36 11.44
C TYR A 62 -2.05 -4.75 12.02
N ASP A 63 -2.05 -3.49 12.48
CA ASP A 63 -0.85 -2.79 12.92
C ASP A 63 -0.03 -3.54 13.99
N PRO A 64 -0.65 -4.21 15.00
CA PRO A 64 0.10 -4.99 15.98
C PRO A 64 0.84 -6.20 15.38
N THR A 65 0.54 -6.57 14.14
CA THR A 65 1.14 -7.74 13.47
C THR A 65 2.15 -7.37 12.40
N PHE A 66 2.29 -6.09 12.09
CA PHE A 66 3.29 -5.62 11.14
C PHE A 66 4.71 -5.75 11.70
N SER A 67 5.67 -5.91 10.81
CA SER A 67 7.08 -5.86 11.15
C SER A 67 7.42 -4.61 11.93
N THR A 68 8.28 -4.74 12.96
CA THR A 68 8.86 -3.59 13.67
C THR A 68 9.82 -2.77 12.81
N ARG A 69 10.14 -3.22 11.60
CA ARG A 69 10.99 -2.57 10.60
C ARG A 69 10.17 -1.84 9.52
N SER A 70 8.84 -1.80 9.67
CA SER A 70 7.93 -1.08 8.79
C SER A 70 7.44 0.18 9.48
N HIS A 71 7.76 1.35 8.95
CA HIS A 71 7.55 2.64 9.63
C HIS A 71 6.58 3.60 8.91
N GLY A 72 6.39 3.45 7.59
CA GLY A 72 5.51 4.33 6.81
C GLY A 72 4.03 4.03 7.00
N PHE A 73 3.19 5.06 6.99
CA PHE A 73 1.72 4.96 7.09
C PHE A 73 1.20 4.25 8.34
N ARG A 74 1.94 4.27 9.42
CA ARG A 74 1.58 3.61 10.69
C ARG A 74 1.41 4.61 11.83
N PRO A 75 0.47 4.38 12.76
CA PRO A 75 0.35 5.18 13.97
C PRO A 75 1.65 5.12 14.78
N ASN A 76 2.07 6.25 15.31
CA ASN A 76 3.26 6.40 16.17
C ASN A 76 4.62 6.09 15.50
N GLU A 77 4.66 5.71 14.23
CA GLU A 77 5.89 5.53 13.48
C GLU A 77 6.26 6.80 12.70
N LYS A 78 7.57 7.01 12.51
CA LYS A 78 8.13 8.21 11.87
C LYS A 78 9.26 7.81 10.91
N ALA A 79 9.55 8.67 9.93
CA ALA A 79 10.69 8.47 9.03
C ALA A 79 12.03 8.36 9.80
N HIS A 80 12.16 9.05 10.93
CA HIS A 80 13.35 8.93 11.79
C HIS A 80 13.57 7.49 12.29
N ASN A 81 12.52 6.71 12.53
CA ASN A 81 12.65 5.32 12.96
C ASN A 81 13.32 4.47 11.87
N ALA A 82 12.95 4.69 10.61
CA ALA A 82 13.64 4.05 9.48
C ALA A 82 15.11 4.45 9.40
N ILE A 83 15.43 5.74 9.63
CA ILE A 83 16.82 6.22 9.68
C ILE A 83 17.60 5.55 10.81
N TYR A 84 17.01 5.41 12.00
CA TYR A 84 17.65 4.70 13.12
C TYR A 84 17.95 3.23 12.80
N ASP A 85 17.09 2.56 12.05
CA ASP A 85 17.35 1.20 11.57
C ASP A 85 18.57 1.13 10.64
N VAL A 86 18.73 2.13 9.77
CA VAL A 86 19.90 2.24 8.86
C VAL A 86 21.18 2.45 9.67
N LEU A 87 21.17 3.38 10.64
CA LEU A 87 22.33 3.67 11.49
C LEU A 87 22.72 2.42 12.32
N ASP A 88 21.75 1.77 12.98
CA ASP A 88 22.00 0.57 13.75
C ASP A 88 22.52 -0.60 12.87
N ALA A 89 22.09 -0.69 11.63
CA ALA A 89 22.65 -1.67 10.69
C ALA A 89 24.10 -1.33 10.32
N ALA A 90 24.43 -0.05 10.08
CA ALA A 90 25.77 0.40 9.78
C ALA A 90 26.73 0.12 10.96
N ASP A 91 26.32 0.38 12.19
CA ASP A 91 27.09 0.10 13.42
C ASP A 91 27.35 -1.41 13.60
N LYS A 92 26.42 -2.26 13.18
CA LYS A 92 26.54 -3.72 13.18
C LYS A 92 27.36 -4.28 12.02
N GLY A 93 28.00 -3.42 11.24
CA GLY A 93 28.92 -3.80 10.17
C GLY A 93 28.27 -4.20 8.85
N TYR A 94 27.01 -3.87 8.63
CA TYR A 94 26.40 -4.00 7.32
C TYR A 94 26.92 -2.87 6.42
N ARG A 95 27.55 -3.22 5.30
CA ARG A 95 28.23 -2.27 4.41
C ARG A 95 27.60 -2.18 3.02
N TRP A 96 26.68 -3.10 2.73
CA TRP A 96 26.00 -3.17 1.45
C TRP A 96 24.49 -3.06 1.67
N VAL A 97 23.84 -2.32 0.83
CA VAL A 97 22.40 -2.08 0.86
C VAL A 97 21.81 -2.48 -0.46
N VAL A 98 20.69 -3.19 -0.43
CA VAL A 98 19.81 -3.37 -1.59
C VAL A 98 18.67 -2.36 -1.42
N ASP A 99 18.68 -1.36 -2.27
CA ASP A 99 17.62 -0.35 -2.35
C ASP A 99 16.57 -0.81 -3.37
N MET A 100 15.37 -1.16 -2.89
CA MET A 100 14.29 -1.75 -3.70
C MET A 100 13.26 -0.69 -4.05
N ASP A 101 13.12 -0.37 -5.33
CA ASP A 101 12.09 0.53 -5.87
C ASP A 101 10.98 -0.28 -6.56
N LEU A 102 9.73 -0.05 -6.17
CA LEU A 102 8.56 -0.68 -6.79
C LEU A 102 7.99 0.23 -7.90
N GLU A 103 7.91 -0.31 -9.13
CA GLU A 103 7.41 0.46 -10.27
C GLU A 103 5.93 0.77 -10.11
N LYS A 104 5.60 2.09 -9.96
CA LYS A 104 4.21 2.57 -9.84
C LYS A 104 3.38 1.71 -8.86
N PHE A 105 3.90 1.51 -7.66
CA PHE A 105 3.38 0.56 -6.68
C PHE A 105 1.85 0.60 -6.56
N PHE A 106 1.27 1.76 -6.22
CA PHE A 106 -0.18 1.88 -6.06
C PHE A 106 -0.97 1.58 -7.33
N ASP A 107 -0.43 1.85 -8.51
CA ASP A 107 -1.11 1.64 -9.79
C ASP A 107 -1.05 0.17 -10.26
N THR A 108 -0.16 -0.62 -9.66
CA THR A 108 0.11 -2.01 -10.08
C THR A 108 -0.46 -3.06 -9.14
N ILE A 109 -1.01 -2.68 -7.98
CA ILE A 109 -1.61 -3.60 -7.01
C ILE A 109 -2.64 -4.51 -7.69
N ASN A 110 -2.42 -5.82 -7.62
CA ASN A 110 -3.35 -6.81 -8.14
C ASN A 110 -4.52 -7.00 -7.17
N HIS A 111 -5.76 -6.74 -7.62
CA HIS A 111 -6.95 -6.78 -6.78
C HIS A 111 -7.24 -8.18 -6.24
N ALA A 112 -7.08 -9.23 -7.06
CA ALA A 112 -7.30 -10.61 -6.62
C ALA A 112 -6.28 -11.01 -5.55
N LYS A 113 -5.01 -10.61 -5.71
CA LYS A 113 -3.97 -10.85 -4.72
C LYS A 113 -4.24 -10.11 -3.40
N MET A 114 -4.67 -8.86 -3.48
CA MET A 114 -5.05 -8.09 -2.30
C MET A 114 -6.23 -8.75 -1.56
N VAL A 115 -7.28 -9.13 -2.28
CA VAL A 115 -8.44 -9.84 -1.71
C VAL A 115 -8.02 -11.17 -1.07
N GLN A 116 -7.15 -11.94 -1.73
CA GLN A 116 -6.59 -13.17 -1.16
C GLN A 116 -5.93 -12.93 0.20
N ILE A 117 -5.03 -11.94 0.27
CA ILE A 117 -4.29 -11.62 1.50
C ILE A 117 -5.24 -11.14 2.62
N LEU A 118 -6.20 -10.28 2.28
CA LEU A 118 -7.21 -9.83 3.26
C LEU A 118 -8.06 -11.00 3.79
N SER A 119 -8.45 -11.94 2.93
CA SER A 119 -9.29 -13.09 3.27
C SER A 119 -8.59 -14.13 4.16
N GLU A 120 -7.27 -14.09 4.28
CA GLU A 120 -6.54 -14.92 5.24
C GLU A 120 -7.00 -14.64 6.68
N ARG A 121 -7.27 -13.37 6.99
CA ARG A 121 -7.62 -12.91 8.34
C ARG A 121 -9.06 -12.40 8.47
N ILE A 122 -9.61 -11.74 7.46
CA ILE A 122 -10.97 -11.20 7.47
C ILE A 122 -11.90 -12.26 6.90
N LYS A 123 -12.82 -12.75 7.73
CA LYS A 123 -13.78 -13.79 7.33
C LYS A 123 -15.15 -13.22 6.92
N ASP A 124 -15.43 -11.94 7.18
CA ASP A 124 -16.65 -11.29 6.71
C ASP A 124 -16.53 -10.91 5.24
N GLY A 125 -17.21 -11.65 4.39
CA GLY A 125 -17.24 -11.42 2.93
C GLY A 125 -17.83 -10.07 2.54
N ARG A 126 -18.67 -9.44 3.38
CA ARG A 126 -19.23 -8.10 3.11
C ARG A 126 -18.14 -7.04 3.21
N VAL A 127 -17.26 -7.14 4.21
CA VAL A 127 -16.11 -6.24 4.37
C VAL A 127 -15.15 -6.41 3.19
N ILE A 128 -14.80 -7.65 2.83
CA ILE A 128 -13.95 -7.93 1.66
C ILE A 128 -14.57 -7.37 0.38
N SER A 129 -15.86 -7.60 0.17
CA SER A 129 -16.59 -7.08 -0.99
C SER A 129 -16.56 -5.55 -1.05
N LEU A 130 -16.74 -4.88 0.09
CA LEU A 130 -16.70 -3.42 0.17
C LEU A 130 -15.32 -2.87 -0.15
N ILE A 131 -14.25 -3.46 0.41
CA ILE A 131 -12.87 -3.09 0.10
C ILE A 131 -12.58 -3.30 -1.40
N HIS A 132 -13.02 -4.43 -1.95
CA HIS A 132 -12.85 -4.72 -3.38
C HIS A 132 -13.58 -3.69 -4.28
N LYS A 133 -14.77 -3.23 -3.88
CA LYS A 133 -15.48 -2.17 -4.60
C LYS A 133 -14.67 -0.85 -4.59
N PHE A 134 -14.02 -0.49 -3.49
CA PHE A 134 -13.15 0.68 -3.42
C PHE A 134 -11.89 0.53 -4.29
N LEU A 135 -11.29 -0.64 -4.33
CA LEU A 135 -10.15 -0.91 -5.22
C LEU A 135 -10.54 -0.77 -6.70
N ARG A 136 -11.76 -1.18 -7.07
CA ARG A 136 -12.30 -1.11 -8.43
C ARG A 136 -13.02 0.19 -8.76
N ALA A 137 -13.05 1.15 -7.85
CA ALA A 137 -13.69 2.43 -8.12
C ALA A 137 -13.13 3.06 -9.40
N ASP A 138 -14.02 3.43 -10.30
CA ASP A 138 -13.68 4.02 -11.60
C ASP A 138 -12.95 5.35 -11.41
N VAL A 139 -12.28 5.82 -12.45
CA VAL A 139 -11.52 7.07 -12.45
C VAL A 139 -12.20 8.07 -13.36
N GLN A 140 -12.64 9.20 -12.82
CA GLN A 140 -13.16 10.31 -13.60
C GLN A 140 -12.03 11.28 -13.95
N LEU A 141 -11.86 11.52 -15.24
CA LEU A 141 -10.91 12.51 -15.77
C LEU A 141 -11.50 13.92 -15.69
N LYS A 142 -10.64 14.93 -15.79
CA LYS A 142 -11.07 16.36 -15.79
C LYS A 142 -12.06 16.72 -16.91
N ASN A 143 -12.00 16.02 -18.04
CA ASN A 143 -12.93 16.19 -19.16
C ASN A 143 -14.28 15.48 -18.96
N GLY A 144 -14.52 14.87 -17.80
CA GLY A 144 -15.75 14.12 -17.48
C GLY A 144 -15.76 12.66 -17.95
N HIS A 145 -14.77 12.21 -18.72
CA HIS A 145 -14.66 10.81 -19.14
C HIS A 145 -14.38 9.91 -17.93
N VAL A 146 -15.00 8.72 -17.89
CA VAL A 146 -14.83 7.75 -16.82
C VAL A 146 -14.11 6.52 -17.35
N GLU A 147 -12.98 6.21 -16.77
CA GLU A 147 -12.16 5.04 -17.06
C GLU A 147 -12.37 3.96 -16.01
N LYS A 148 -12.51 2.71 -16.45
CA LYS A 148 -12.58 1.55 -15.55
C LYS A 148 -11.20 1.23 -14.98
N ARG A 149 -11.20 0.75 -13.74
CA ARG A 149 -9.98 0.32 -13.06
C ARG A 149 -10.02 -1.20 -12.81
N ASP A 150 -9.04 -1.92 -13.37
CA ASP A 150 -8.89 -3.36 -13.21
C ASP A 150 -7.75 -3.75 -12.24
N LYS A 151 -6.86 -2.81 -11.94
CA LYS A 151 -5.73 -2.96 -11.02
C LYS A 151 -5.39 -1.64 -10.33
N GLY A 152 -4.59 -1.70 -9.30
CA GLY A 152 -4.14 -0.54 -8.54
C GLY A 152 -5.12 -0.12 -7.44
N ALA A 153 -4.65 0.76 -6.59
CA ALA A 153 -5.42 1.43 -5.55
C ALA A 153 -5.35 2.95 -5.76
N PRO A 154 -6.45 3.70 -5.60
CA PRO A 154 -6.43 5.14 -5.78
C PRO A 154 -5.44 5.79 -4.79
N GLN A 155 -4.47 6.56 -5.31
CA GLN A 155 -3.62 7.40 -4.46
C GLN A 155 -4.41 8.63 -4.03
N GLY A 156 -4.61 8.83 -2.71
CA GLY A 156 -5.32 9.99 -2.16
C GLY A 156 -6.54 9.66 -1.30
N GLY A 157 -6.94 8.39 -1.24
CA GLY A 157 -7.94 7.90 -0.29
C GLY A 157 -7.32 7.39 1.03
N PRO A 158 -8.05 7.46 2.15
CA PRO A 158 -7.53 7.01 3.46
C PRO A 158 -7.27 5.50 3.54
N LEU A 159 -7.90 4.71 2.68
CA LEU A 159 -7.80 3.25 2.70
C LEU A 159 -6.51 2.74 2.07
N SER A 160 -5.99 3.42 1.06
CA SER A 160 -4.84 2.93 0.28
C SER A 160 -3.56 2.72 1.10
N PRO A 161 -3.19 3.58 2.07
CA PRO A 161 -2.00 3.38 2.90
C PRO A 161 -2.01 2.10 3.73
N ILE A 162 -3.14 1.77 4.38
CA ILE A 162 -3.23 0.54 5.18
C ILE A 162 -3.24 -0.71 4.29
N LEU A 163 -3.89 -0.67 3.11
CA LEU A 163 -3.84 -1.77 2.16
C LEU A 163 -2.42 -2.00 1.62
N ALA A 164 -1.67 -0.93 1.38
CA ALA A 164 -0.26 -1.00 1.02
C ALA A 164 0.56 -1.75 2.07
N ASN A 165 0.41 -1.38 3.33
CA ASN A 165 1.10 -2.04 4.44
C ASN A 165 0.69 -3.50 4.60
N ILE A 166 -0.59 -3.84 4.46
CA ILE A 166 -1.07 -5.24 4.53
C ILE A 166 -0.44 -6.10 3.41
N LEU A 167 -0.31 -5.55 2.20
CA LEU A 167 0.33 -6.26 1.08
C LEU A 167 1.84 -6.42 1.31
N LEU A 168 2.51 -5.35 1.70
CA LEU A 168 3.97 -5.32 1.88
C LEU A 168 4.43 -6.02 3.17
N ASP A 169 3.57 -6.21 4.16
CA ASP A 169 3.87 -7.05 5.33
C ASP A 169 4.20 -8.51 4.94
N LYS A 170 3.67 -8.99 3.82
CA LYS A 170 4.08 -10.30 3.27
C LYS A 170 5.54 -10.30 2.82
N LEU A 171 6.02 -9.18 2.30
CA LEU A 171 7.42 -9.01 1.93
C LEU A 171 8.30 -8.86 3.16
N ASP A 172 7.88 -8.03 4.13
CA ASP A 172 8.61 -7.86 5.40
C ASP A 172 8.83 -9.23 6.08
N LYS A 173 7.76 -10.02 6.22
CA LYS A 173 7.83 -11.36 6.83
C LYS A 173 8.68 -12.35 6.05
N GLU A 174 8.68 -12.29 4.73
CA GLU A 174 9.56 -13.12 3.91
C GLU A 174 11.03 -12.77 4.13
N ILE A 175 11.35 -11.46 4.20
CA ILE A 175 12.71 -10.98 4.47
C ILE A 175 13.16 -11.42 5.87
N GLU A 176 12.30 -11.28 6.87
CA GLU A 176 12.56 -11.71 8.24
C GLU A 176 12.73 -13.23 8.34
N ALA A 177 11.89 -14.02 7.68
CA ALA A 177 11.98 -15.48 7.65
C ALA A 177 13.31 -15.99 7.05
N ARG A 178 13.91 -15.20 6.15
CA ARG A 178 15.25 -15.46 5.60
C ARG A 178 16.39 -15.01 6.51
N GLY A 179 16.09 -14.46 7.69
CA GLY A 179 17.09 -13.89 8.60
C GLY A 179 17.76 -12.63 8.08
N LEU A 180 17.15 -11.94 7.12
CA LEU A 180 17.67 -10.70 6.56
C LEU A 180 17.18 -9.51 7.36
N ARG A 181 18.01 -8.49 7.43
CA ARG A 181 17.69 -7.23 8.08
C ARG A 181 17.26 -6.21 7.04
N HIS A 182 16.17 -5.49 7.30
CA HIS A 182 15.65 -4.46 6.41
C HIS A 182 15.11 -3.27 7.19
N SER A 183 14.77 -2.21 6.49
CA SER A 183 13.93 -1.12 6.96
C SER A 183 13.02 -0.68 5.81
N ARG A 184 11.75 -0.44 6.10
CA ARG A 184 10.77 0.01 5.11
C ARG A 184 10.02 1.25 5.57
N TYR A 185 9.93 2.24 4.69
CA TYR A 185 9.07 3.40 4.87
C TYR A 185 8.09 3.50 3.70
N ALA A 186 6.83 3.11 3.92
CA ALA A 186 5.81 2.93 2.88
C ALA A 186 6.22 1.90 1.82
N ASP A 187 6.43 2.31 0.57
CA ASP A 187 6.91 1.50 -0.55
C ASP A 187 8.44 1.57 -0.74
N ASP A 188 9.12 2.51 -0.08
CA ASP A 188 10.58 2.57 -0.07
C ASP A 188 11.16 1.55 0.90
N MET A 189 12.04 0.68 0.41
CA MET A 189 12.62 -0.41 1.21
C MET A 189 14.11 -0.57 0.98
N VAL A 190 14.84 -0.76 2.07
CA VAL A 190 16.27 -1.10 2.06
C VAL A 190 16.52 -2.41 2.79
N ILE A 191 17.35 -3.28 2.21
CA ILE A 191 17.75 -4.56 2.81
C ILE A 191 19.27 -4.52 3.04
N PHE A 192 19.72 -4.83 4.25
CA PHE A 192 21.10 -4.71 4.66
C PHE A 192 21.87 -6.02 4.47
N CYS A 193 23.04 -5.93 3.86
CA CYS A 193 23.93 -7.05 3.59
C CYS A 193 25.36 -6.78 4.08
N LYS A 194 26.10 -7.83 4.43
CA LYS A 194 27.51 -7.69 4.85
C LYS A 194 28.48 -7.68 3.68
N THR A 195 28.13 -8.31 2.57
CA THR A 195 28.99 -8.44 1.38
C THR A 195 28.24 -8.12 0.08
N LYS A 196 28.96 -7.67 -0.93
CA LYS A 196 28.41 -7.39 -2.26
C LYS A 196 27.71 -8.61 -2.85
N ARG A 197 28.37 -9.78 -2.81
CA ARG A 197 27.81 -11.03 -3.32
C ARG A 197 26.50 -11.43 -2.62
N ALA A 198 26.38 -11.14 -1.31
CA ALA A 198 25.12 -11.37 -0.60
C ALA A 198 24.03 -10.40 -1.08
N ALA A 199 24.36 -9.12 -1.26
CA ALA A 199 23.41 -8.11 -1.75
C ALA A 199 22.87 -8.48 -3.13
N GLU A 200 23.73 -8.88 -4.07
CA GLU A 200 23.34 -9.30 -5.42
C GLU A 200 22.38 -10.51 -5.40
N ARG A 201 22.67 -11.52 -4.57
CA ARG A 201 21.77 -12.69 -4.41
C ARG A 201 20.45 -12.32 -3.77
N VAL A 202 20.47 -11.48 -2.75
CA VAL A 202 19.26 -11.00 -2.05
C VAL A 202 18.40 -10.20 -3.03
N CYS A 203 18.99 -9.26 -3.75
CA CYS A 203 18.31 -8.46 -4.77
C CYS A 203 17.59 -9.37 -5.77
N ALA A 204 18.25 -10.34 -6.36
CA ALA A 204 17.68 -11.27 -7.33
C ALA A 204 16.51 -12.08 -6.73
N SER A 205 16.72 -12.68 -5.55
CA SER A 205 15.72 -13.56 -4.93
C SER A 205 14.51 -12.83 -4.35
N ILE A 206 14.69 -11.60 -3.84
CA ILE A 206 13.58 -10.78 -3.37
C ILE A 206 12.80 -10.20 -4.55
N THR A 207 13.47 -9.79 -5.63
CA THR A 207 12.80 -9.40 -6.88
C THR A 207 11.89 -10.52 -7.38
N GLU A 208 12.39 -11.76 -7.42
CA GLU A 208 11.59 -12.92 -7.83
C GLU A 208 10.36 -13.12 -6.92
N PHE A 209 10.52 -12.98 -5.60
CA PHE A 209 9.39 -13.06 -4.67
C PHE A 209 8.36 -11.97 -4.91
N ILE A 210 8.79 -10.72 -5.08
CA ILE A 210 7.91 -9.57 -5.35
C ILE A 210 7.11 -9.82 -6.64
N GLU A 211 7.78 -10.20 -7.72
CA GLU A 211 7.15 -10.37 -9.02
C GLU A 211 6.24 -11.61 -9.07
N LYS A 212 6.68 -12.77 -8.54
CA LYS A 212 5.92 -14.02 -8.63
C LYS A 212 4.89 -14.23 -7.51
N LYS A 213 5.14 -13.74 -6.30
CA LYS A 213 4.26 -14.00 -5.16
C LYS A 213 3.36 -12.83 -4.83
N LEU A 214 3.84 -11.58 -4.95
CA LEU A 214 3.05 -10.39 -4.69
C LEU A 214 2.41 -9.80 -5.95
N LEU A 215 2.85 -10.25 -7.13
CA LEU A 215 2.39 -9.75 -8.44
C LEU A 215 2.61 -8.24 -8.58
N LEU A 216 3.67 -7.73 -7.98
CA LEU A 216 4.15 -6.36 -8.11
C LEU A 216 5.30 -6.31 -9.10
N LYS A 217 5.65 -5.11 -9.58
CA LYS A 217 6.75 -4.91 -10.52
C LYS A 217 7.88 -4.15 -9.85
N VAL A 218 9.11 -4.68 -9.96
CA VAL A 218 10.31 -4.01 -9.47
C VAL A 218 10.86 -3.08 -10.55
N ASN A 219 11.18 -1.86 -10.18
CA ASN A 219 11.85 -0.91 -11.05
C ASN A 219 13.36 -1.23 -11.08
N ARG A 220 13.79 -2.00 -12.09
CA ARG A 220 15.16 -2.48 -12.19
C ARG A 220 16.19 -1.39 -12.47
N ASP A 221 15.77 -0.25 -13.03
CA ASP A 221 16.67 0.87 -13.33
C ASP A 221 17.02 1.66 -12.06
N LYS A 222 16.12 1.67 -11.08
CA LYS A 222 16.30 2.35 -9.80
C LYS A 222 16.75 1.44 -8.68
N THR A 223 16.41 0.16 -8.72
CA THR A 223 16.86 -0.83 -7.73
C THR A 223 18.38 -1.03 -7.82
N LYS A 224 19.07 -0.83 -6.72
CA LYS A 224 20.54 -0.87 -6.65
C LYS A 224 21.02 -1.77 -5.52
#